data_99546f882b3d2ef480851548ff115f31
#
_entry.id   99546f882b3d2ef480851548ff115f31
#
_cell.length_a   1.000
_cell.length_b   1.000
_cell.length_c   1.000
_cell.angle_alpha   90.00
_cell.angle_beta   90.00
_cell.angle_gamma   90.00
#
_symmetry.space_group_name_H-M   'P 1'
#
loop_
_entity.id
_entity.type
_entity.pdbx_description
1 polymer ?
#
loop_
_entity_poly.entity_id
_entity_poly.type
_entity_poly.pdbx_seq_one_letter_code
_entity_poly.pdbx_strand_id
1 'polypeptide(L)'
;MELPVAGAVARAAADRIVARCDELAMISETAGHITRVYLSPEHARANAVVRTWMNDAGLETWQDAAGNLHGRTRHSDPEAPVLLLGSHLDTVVDAGRYDGVVGVLMAIEVAARLQQDRAALPFALEVVAFSDEEGTRFGKALLGSSAVAGVWDESWWDLRDGDGTTLRAAFESFGLDPTQVGQAAVDPASLVGYLEAHIEQGPYLEQADQALGVVTSIASARRFTVRAVGEARHAGGTPYERRHDALLAAAEAALAVERICRTEQHIGTVGTMAVEPGAVNVVPGLATFAVDLRGEFDDGRDRVWDEITQAFREIGTRRGVEVTPTEVHRAPAVFCAPHLMDAVRAGIVGTGEPEPLELFSRAGHDAMSLGLVTDVAMLFLRNPDGISHHPDEFVSAADVALGLDALAGAVEHLAAQRLADTTTAGAGV
;
A
#
# COMPACT_ATOMS: atom_id res chain seq x y z
N MET A 1 28.51 17.00 -5.17
CA MET A 1 27.73 17.48 -4.01
C MET A 1 27.81 16.35 -2.99
N GLU A 2 28.19 16.63 -1.75
CA GLU A 2 28.18 15.58 -0.72
C GLU A 2 26.72 15.20 -0.44
N LEU A 3 26.44 13.90 -0.37
CA LEU A 3 25.11 13.41 0.00
C LEU A 3 24.72 13.88 1.40
N PRO A 4 23.42 14.14 1.66
CA PRO A 4 22.94 14.50 2.99
C PRO A 4 23.34 13.45 4.04
N VAL A 5 23.76 13.88 5.20
CA VAL A 5 24.22 12.99 6.29
C VAL A 5 23.34 13.20 7.51
N ALA A 6 22.55 12.18 7.85
CA ALA A 6 21.71 12.16 9.05
C ALA A 6 22.53 12.34 10.33
N GLY A 7 21.92 12.98 11.35
CA GLY A 7 22.52 13.18 12.65
C GLY A 7 22.79 11.85 13.40
N ALA A 8 23.66 11.88 14.40
CA ALA A 8 24.04 10.67 15.17
C ALA A 8 22.82 10.01 15.87
N VAL A 9 21.85 10.81 16.32
CA VAL A 9 20.63 10.32 16.98
C VAL A 9 19.75 9.58 15.96
N ALA A 10 19.54 10.15 14.75
CA ALA A 10 18.75 9.51 13.69
C ALA A 10 19.43 8.22 13.22
N ARG A 11 20.76 8.17 13.12
CA ARG A 11 21.47 6.94 12.77
C ARG A 11 21.27 5.82 13.78
N ALA A 12 21.39 6.13 15.08
CA ALA A 12 21.16 5.13 16.13
C ALA A 12 19.69 4.65 16.15
N ALA A 13 18.74 5.52 15.83
CA ALA A 13 17.34 5.14 15.67
C ALA A 13 17.13 4.26 14.43
N ALA A 14 17.74 4.59 13.29
CA ALA A 14 17.69 3.79 12.07
C ALA A 14 18.28 2.38 12.26
N ASP A 15 19.41 2.27 12.96
CA ASP A 15 20.00 0.97 13.30
C ASP A 15 19.03 0.12 14.14
N ARG A 16 18.30 0.73 15.08
CA ARG A 16 17.25 0.04 15.86
C ARG A 16 16.09 -0.39 14.98
N ILE A 17 15.64 0.45 14.02
CA ILE A 17 14.55 0.12 13.09
C ILE A 17 14.96 -1.10 12.26
N VAL A 18 16.14 -1.08 11.64
CA VAL A 18 16.63 -2.21 10.85
C VAL A 18 16.68 -3.49 11.67
N ALA A 19 17.22 -3.43 12.92
CA ALA A 19 17.24 -4.58 13.81
C ALA A 19 15.83 -5.08 14.18
N ARG A 20 14.86 -4.17 14.36
CA ARG A 20 13.46 -4.53 14.64
C ARG A 20 12.75 -5.11 13.42
N CYS A 21 13.08 -4.64 12.20
CA CYS A 21 12.61 -5.29 10.96
C CYS A 21 13.12 -6.75 10.91
N ASP A 22 14.39 -6.99 11.23
CA ASP A 22 14.95 -8.34 11.31
C ASP A 22 14.25 -9.21 12.38
N GLU A 23 13.92 -8.63 13.54
CA GLU A 23 13.18 -9.33 14.60
C GLU A 23 11.76 -9.69 14.15
N LEU A 24 11.03 -8.78 13.52
CA LEU A 24 9.69 -9.04 12.97
C LEU A 24 9.72 -10.05 11.82
N ALA A 25 10.77 -10.08 11.02
CA ALA A 25 10.97 -11.05 9.96
C ALA A 25 11.03 -12.51 10.48
N MET A 26 11.42 -12.70 11.76
CA MET A 26 11.39 -14.02 12.40
C MET A 26 10.00 -14.47 12.85
N ILE A 27 9.01 -13.58 12.80
CA ILE A 27 7.60 -13.88 13.09
C ILE A 27 6.91 -14.19 11.77
N SER A 28 6.92 -15.44 11.38
CA SER A 28 6.42 -15.93 10.10
C SER A 28 5.73 -17.29 10.24
N GLU A 29 4.76 -17.53 9.37
CA GLU A 29 4.05 -18.81 9.24
C GLU A 29 4.96 -19.90 8.68
N THR A 30 5.95 -19.52 7.87
CA THR A 30 6.84 -20.45 7.18
C THR A 30 8.30 -20.20 7.60
N ALA A 31 8.97 -21.23 8.08
CA ALA A 31 10.37 -21.13 8.47
C ALA A 31 11.27 -20.80 7.27
N GLY A 32 12.10 -19.77 7.40
CA GLY A 32 13.04 -19.32 6.37
C GLY A 32 12.44 -18.40 5.30
N HIS A 33 11.16 -18.10 5.39
CA HIS A 33 10.43 -17.15 4.54
C HIS A 33 9.69 -16.15 5.40
N ILE A 34 9.26 -15.02 4.85
CA ILE A 34 8.46 -14.03 5.57
C ILE A 34 7.03 -14.10 5.04
N THR A 35 6.11 -14.59 5.89
CA THR A 35 4.67 -14.62 5.60
C THR A 35 3.92 -14.38 6.91
N ARG A 36 3.21 -13.28 6.99
CA ARG A 36 2.44 -12.87 8.16
C ARG A 36 1.12 -12.26 7.72
N VAL A 37 0.11 -13.12 7.60
CA VAL A 37 -1.18 -12.70 7.06
C VAL A 37 -2.13 -12.24 8.17
N TYR A 38 -3.14 -11.49 7.77
CA TYR A 38 -4.19 -10.97 8.62
C TYR A 38 -4.84 -12.06 9.50
N LEU A 39 -5.08 -11.73 10.79
CA LEU A 39 -5.75 -12.60 11.77
C LEU A 39 -5.07 -13.97 11.97
N SER A 40 -3.78 -14.05 11.64
CA SER A 40 -2.97 -15.22 11.96
C SER A 40 -2.39 -15.16 13.37
N PRO A 41 -1.93 -16.28 13.95
CA PRO A 41 -1.16 -16.27 15.20
C PRO A 41 0.09 -15.39 15.10
N GLU A 42 0.71 -15.31 13.93
CA GLU A 42 1.89 -14.49 13.64
C GLU A 42 1.55 -13.00 13.68
N HIS A 43 0.38 -12.61 13.14
CA HIS A 43 -0.12 -11.24 13.29
C HIS A 43 -0.30 -10.87 14.78
N ALA A 44 -0.93 -11.74 15.58
CA ALA A 44 -1.08 -11.49 17.02
C ALA A 44 0.26 -11.34 17.74
N ARG A 45 1.28 -12.15 17.36
CA ARG A 45 2.65 -12.08 17.91
C ARG A 45 3.34 -10.79 17.50
N ALA A 46 3.24 -10.38 16.23
CA ALA A 46 3.80 -9.13 15.74
C ALA A 46 3.19 -7.93 16.49
N ASN A 47 1.86 -7.88 16.62
CA ASN A 47 1.18 -6.84 17.40
C ASN A 47 1.66 -6.81 18.85
N ALA A 48 1.88 -7.95 19.49
CA ALA A 48 2.37 -8.00 20.88
C ALA A 48 3.79 -7.42 21.01
N VAL A 49 4.69 -7.72 20.06
CA VAL A 49 6.06 -7.20 20.02
C VAL A 49 6.04 -5.69 19.76
N VAL A 50 5.34 -5.24 18.73
CA VAL A 50 5.25 -3.81 18.37
C VAL A 50 4.58 -3.00 19.49
N ARG A 51 3.55 -3.55 20.15
CA ARG A 51 2.95 -2.94 21.34
C ARG A 51 3.99 -2.70 22.45
N THR A 52 4.89 -3.64 22.66
CA THR A 52 5.96 -3.45 23.66
C THR A 52 6.84 -2.26 23.26
N TRP A 53 7.25 -2.16 22.01
CA TRP A 53 8.07 -1.03 21.54
C TRP A 53 7.34 0.31 21.59
N MET A 54 6.03 0.34 21.28
CA MET A 54 5.19 1.54 21.46
C MET A 54 5.10 1.97 22.93
N ASN A 55 4.92 0.99 23.84
CA ASN A 55 4.91 1.28 25.30
C ASN A 55 6.25 1.79 25.79
N ASP A 56 7.37 1.19 25.34
CA ASP A 56 8.74 1.63 25.67
C ASP A 56 9.02 3.04 25.12
N ALA A 57 8.38 3.40 24.00
CA ALA A 57 8.40 4.75 23.44
C ALA A 57 7.48 5.75 24.21
N GLY A 58 6.75 5.29 25.24
CA GLY A 58 5.87 6.12 26.08
C GLY A 58 4.49 6.36 25.50
N LEU A 59 4.08 5.61 24.50
CA LEU A 59 2.74 5.71 23.88
C LEU A 59 1.71 4.93 24.68
N GLU A 60 0.48 5.42 24.71
CA GLU A 60 -0.69 4.68 25.24
C GLU A 60 -1.24 3.78 24.13
N THR A 61 -1.25 2.46 24.36
CA THR A 61 -1.52 1.48 23.29
C THR A 61 -2.84 0.75 23.47
N TRP A 62 -3.51 0.49 22.34
CA TRP A 62 -4.69 -0.39 22.28
C TRP A 62 -4.74 -1.12 20.93
N GLN A 63 -5.52 -2.18 20.87
CA GLN A 63 -5.89 -2.83 19.61
C GLN A 63 -7.35 -2.47 19.33
N ASP A 64 -7.64 -2.07 18.11
CA ASP A 64 -8.99 -1.72 17.71
C ASP A 64 -9.84 -2.97 17.37
N ALA A 65 -11.11 -2.73 17.00
CA ALA A 65 -12.05 -3.79 16.69
C ALA A 65 -11.80 -4.50 15.35
N ALA A 66 -10.86 -3.99 14.53
CA ALA A 66 -10.41 -4.63 13.28
C ALA A 66 -9.06 -5.33 13.42
N GLY A 67 -8.42 -5.25 14.59
CA GLY A 67 -7.12 -5.87 14.86
C GLY A 67 -5.93 -4.95 14.63
N ASN A 68 -6.12 -3.71 14.17
CA ASN A 68 -5.05 -2.74 14.06
C ASN A 68 -4.48 -2.40 15.44
N LEU A 69 -3.18 -2.12 15.49
CA LEU A 69 -2.53 -1.72 16.72
C LEU A 69 -2.29 -0.20 16.71
N HIS A 70 -2.73 0.47 17.76
CA HIS A 70 -2.58 1.91 17.93
C HIS A 70 -1.68 2.24 19.10
N GLY A 71 -0.98 3.39 19.00
CA GLY A 71 -0.21 3.98 20.08
C GLY A 71 -0.24 5.49 20.02
N ARG A 72 -0.77 6.18 21.06
CA ARG A 72 -0.95 7.64 21.08
C ARG A 72 -0.02 8.30 22.09
N THR A 73 0.55 9.44 21.70
CA THR A 73 1.29 10.32 22.62
C THR A 73 0.33 10.96 23.61
N ARG A 74 0.81 11.22 24.83
CA ARG A 74 0.05 12.00 25.81
C ARG A 74 0.01 13.47 25.40
N HIS A 75 -1.17 14.06 25.42
CA HIS A 75 -1.37 15.48 25.19
C HIS A 75 -2.02 16.14 26.42
N SER A 76 -1.72 17.41 26.68
CA SER A 76 -2.27 18.15 27.82
C SER A 76 -3.77 18.41 27.69
N ASP A 77 -4.24 18.55 26.45
CA ASP A 77 -5.66 18.66 26.10
C ASP A 77 -6.14 17.28 25.62
N PRO A 78 -7.07 16.63 26.32
CA PRO A 78 -7.60 15.34 25.90
C PRO A 78 -8.44 15.40 24.62
N GLU A 79 -8.94 16.58 24.24
CA GLU A 79 -9.71 16.84 23.02
C GLU A 79 -8.82 17.36 21.86
N ALA A 80 -7.51 17.35 22.05
CA ALA A 80 -6.60 17.77 21.00
C ALA A 80 -6.80 16.94 19.71
N PRO A 81 -6.79 17.57 18.53
CA PRO A 81 -6.86 16.82 17.29
C PRO A 81 -5.65 15.90 17.13
N VAL A 82 -5.74 14.94 16.22
CA VAL A 82 -4.77 13.86 16.07
C VAL A 82 -4.14 13.90 14.67
N LEU A 83 -2.81 13.87 14.61
CA LEU A 83 -2.08 13.54 13.40
C LEU A 83 -1.77 12.03 13.42
N LEU A 84 -2.32 11.29 12.46
CA LEU A 84 -2.03 9.86 12.31
C LEU A 84 -0.71 9.68 11.56
N LEU A 85 0.14 8.77 12.07
CA LEU A 85 1.36 8.29 11.43
C LEU A 85 1.28 6.77 11.37
N GLY A 86 1.70 6.14 10.29
CA GLY A 86 1.71 4.67 10.30
C GLY A 86 1.92 4.05 8.93
N SER A 87 1.72 2.75 8.89
CA SER A 87 1.70 1.85 7.75
C SER A 87 1.22 0.48 8.23
N HIS A 88 1.53 -0.62 7.52
CA HIS A 88 1.05 -1.96 7.85
C HIS A 88 2.11 -2.89 8.43
N LEU A 89 1.66 -4.00 9.04
CA LEU A 89 2.51 -5.07 9.57
C LEU A 89 2.30 -6.42 8.89
N ASP A 90 1.19 -6.61 8.17
CA ASP A 90 0.98 -7.82 7.37
C ASP A 90 1.91 -7.84 6.15
N THR A 91 1.99 -8.99 5.50
CA THR A 91 2.90 -9.19 4.38
C THR A 91 2.27 -10.06 3.30
N VAL A 92 2.78 -9.95 2.07
CA VAL A 92 2.57 -10.98 1.05
C VAL A 92 3.25 -12.30 1.44
N VAL A 93 3.03 -13.36 0.65
CA VAL A 93 3.75 -14.63 0.81
C VAL A 93 5.19 -14.46 0.36
N ASP A 94 6.14 -14.94 1.17
CA ASP A 94 7.59 -14.85 0.91
C ASP A 94 8.09 -13.42 0.66
N ALA A 95 7.64 -12.51 1.53
CA ALA A 95 7.87 -11.08 1.46
C ALA A 95 9.30 -10.64 1.77
N GLY A 96 9.54 -9.36 1.55
CA GLY A 96 10.64 -8.61 2.15
C GLY A 96 10.41 -8.32 3.64
N ARG A 97 11.31 -7.56 4.25
CA ARG A 97 11.27 -7.26 5.68
C ARG A 97 10.96 -5.80 6.00
N TYR A 98 10.86 -4.95 4.99
CA TYR A 98 10.73 -3.50 5.17
C TYR A 98 9.38 -2.97 4.72
N ASP A 99 8.74 -3.66 3.79
CA ASP A 99 7.43 -3.31 3.22
C ASP A 99 6.39 -3.10 4.33
N GLY A 100 5.82 -1.90 4.43
CA GLY A 100 4.96 -1.42 5.51
C GLY A 100 5.65 -1.31 6.87
N VAL A 101 6.37 -2.35 7.27
CA VAL A 101 7.02 -2.49 8.58
C VAL A 101 7.94 -1.32 8.91
N VAL A 102 8.76 -0.88 7.94
CA VAL A 102 9.67 0.25 8.16
C VAL A 102 8.91 1.53 8.48
N GLY A 103 7.76 1.77 7.82
CA GLY A 103 6.91 2.94 8.06
C GLY A 103 6.33 2.97 9.46
N VAL A 104 5.81 1.83 9.95
CA VAL A 104 5.33 1.70 11.34
C VAL A 104 6.44 2.00 12.34
N LEU A 105 7.62 1.41 12.16
CA LEU A 105 8.74 1.59 13.07
C LEU A 105 9.30 3.02 13.06
N MET A 106 9.32 3.67 11.90
CA MET A 106 9.66 5.09 11.77
C MET A 106 8.66 5.97 12.51
N ALA A 107 7.36 5.70 12.36
CA ALA A 107 6.31 6.44 13.07
C ALA A 107 6.47 6.36 14.60
N ILE A 108 6.81 5.17 15.15
CA ILE A 108 7.08 4.98 16.58
C ILE A 108 8.28 5.82 17.03
N GLU A 109 9.39 5.78 16.29
CA GLU A 109 10.62 6.53 16.66
C GLU A 109 10.40 8.06 16.55
N VAL A 110 9.64 8.53 15.55
CA VAL A 110 9.28 9.96 15.43
C VAL A 110 8.39 10.41 16.58
N ALA A 111 7.35 9.63 16.92
CA ALA A 111 6.47 9.93 18.04
C ALA A 111 7.24 9.97 19.37
N ALA A 112 8.15 9.00 19.60
CA ALA A 112 9.01 8.96 20.78
C ALA A 112 9.93 10.19 20.87
N ARG A 113 10.59 10.56 19.77
CA ARG A 113 11.49 11.71 19.69
C ARG A 113 10.76 13.01 20.01
N LEU A 114 9.66 13.30 19.34
CA LEU A 114 8.93 14.56 19.50
C LEU A 114 8.26 14.68 20.87
N GLN A 115 7.86 13.55 21.49
CA GLN A 115 7.36 13.54 22.86
C GLN A 115 8.48 13.83 23.88
N GLN A 116 9.72 13.32 23.67
CA GLN A 116 10.85 13.56 24.55
C GLN A 116 11.37 15.01 24.46
N ASP A 117 11.40 15.58 23.28
CA ASP A 117 11.83 16.97 23.03
C ASP A 117 10.87 18.01 23.65
N ARG A 118 9.75 17.54 24.24
CA ARG A 118 8.68 18.36 24.80
C ARG A 118 8.22 19.47 23.83
N ALA A 119 8.30 19.20 22.53
CA ALA A 119 7.71 20.08 21.53
C ALA A 119 6.23 20.25 21.86
N ALA A 120 5.79 21.49 22.06
CA ALA A 120 4.38 21.78 22.28
C ALA A 120 3.65 21.65 20.94
N LEU A 121 3.35 20.41 20.55
CA LEU A 121 2.57 20.14 19.35
C LEU A 121 1.12 20.59 19.60
N PRO A 122 0.44 21.21 18.63
CA PRO A 122 -0.96 21.60 18.73
C PRO A 122 -1.92 20.42 18.44
N PHE A 123 -1.42 19.20 18.47
CA PHE A 123 -2.14 17.94 18.24
C PHE A 123 -1.40 16.78 18.91
N ALA A 124 -2.13 15.71 19.20
CA ALA A 124 -1.52 14.45 19.59
C ALA A 124 -0.98 13.70 18.35
N LEU A 125 0.07 12.91 18.53
CA LEU A 125 0.51 11.94 17.51
C LEU A 125 -0.09 10.59 17.84
N GLU A 126 -0.65 9.93 16.86
CA GLU A 126 -1.08 8.55 16.96
C GLU A 126 -0.42 7.71 15.89
N VAL A 127 0.29 6.68 16.34
CA VAL A 127 0.86 5.67 15.45
C VAL A 127 -0.16 4.57 15.25
N VAL A 128 -0.44 4.23 14.00
CA VAL A 128 -1.27 3.08 13.64
C VAL A 128 -0.46 2.08 12.84
N ALA A 129 -0.52 0.82 13.27
CA ALA A 129 0.01 -0.33 12.54
C ALA A 129 -1.19 -1.09 11.98
N PHE A 130 -1.48 -0.90 10.69
CA PHE A 130 -2.57 -1.56 10.02
C PHE A 130 -2.32 -3.06 9.87
N SER A 131 -3.39 -3.83 9.82
CA SER A 131 -3.33 -5.27 9.98
C SER A 131 -3.52 -6.07 8.69
N ASP A 132 -3.98 -5.46 7.60
CA ASP A 132 -4.26 -6.12 6.31
C ASP A 132 -4.25 -5.11 5.17
N GLU A 133 -3.07 -4.60 4.81
CA GLU A 133 -2.91 -3.78 3.62
C GLU A 133 -2.93 -4.64 2.36
N GLU A 134 -2.20 -5.75 2.39
CA GLU A 134 -1.86 -6.63 1.28
C GLU A 134 -3.03 -7.50 0.78
N GLY A 135 -3.97 -7.82 1.66
CA GLY A 135 -5.10 -8.68 1.32
C GLY A 135 -4.74 -10.12 1.02
N THR A 136 -3.58 -10.57 1.46
CA THR A 136 -2.98 -11.88 1.13
C THR A 136 -3.88 -13.04 1.51
N ARG A 137 -4.53 -12.98 2.68
CA ARG A 137 -5.31 -14.11 3.19
C ARG A 137 -6.69 -14.25 2.53
N PHE A 138 -7.42 -13.14 2.36
CA PHE A 138 -8.81 -13.16 1.91
C PHE A 138 -9.02 -12.61 0.50
N GLY A 139 -7.94 -12.20 -0.19
CA GLY A 139 -8.01 -11.64 -1.54
C GLY A 139 -8.62 -10.24 -1.62
N LYS A 140 -8.80 -9.58 -0.47
CA LYS A 140 -9.30 -8.20 -0.33
C LYS A 140 -8.30 -7.39 0.47
N ALA A 141 -7.64 -6.45 -0.17
CA ALA A 141 -6.68 -5.53 0.44
C ALA A 141 -7.35 -4.43 1.27
N LEU A 142 -6.61 -3.81 2.19
CA LEU A 142 -6.98 -2.64 2.96
C LEU A 142 -8.11 -2.87 3.96
N LEU A 143 -8.29 -4.10 4.49
CA LEU A 143 -9.36 -4.37 5.45
C LEU A 143 -9.17 -3.59 6.75
N GLY A 144 -7.92 -3.52 7.27
CA GLY A 144 -7.60 -2.79 8.49
C GLY A 144 -7.89 -1.30 8.37
N SER A 145 -7.33 -0.64 7.38
CA SER A 145 -7.53 0.81 7.14
C SER A 145 -8.95 1.16 6.69
N SER A 146 -9.65 0.26 5.98
CA SER A 146 -11.07 0.44 5.65
C SER A 146 -11.95 0.46 6.89
N ALA A 147 -11.66 -0.34 7.92
CA ALA A 147 -12.37 -0.31 9.18
C ALA A 147 -12.15 1.03 9.90
N VAL A 148 -10.89 1.52 9.94
CA VAL A 148 -10.55 2.83 10.52
C VAL A 148 -11.21 3.98 9.76
N ALA A 149 -11.31 3.89 8.42
CA ALA A 149 -12.05 4.85 7.61
C ALA A 149 -13.58 4.72 7.71
N GLY A 150 -14.11 3.72 8.43
CA GLY A 150 -15.56 3.52 8.57
C GLY A 150 -16.27 3.06 7.30
N VAL A 151 -15.56 2.44 6.36
CA VAL A 151 -16.09 1.97 5.06
C VAL A 151 -16.17 0.45 4.96
N TRP A 152 -16.40 -0.21 6.08
CA TRP A 152 -16.56 -1.66 6.14
C TRP A 152 -17.81 -2.11 5.39
N ASP A 153 -17.66 -3.13 4.51
CA ASP A 153 -18.76 -3.75 3.77
C ASP A 153 -19.15 -5.09 4.42
N GLU A 154 -20.41 -5.24 4.79
CA GLU A 154 -20.92 -6.45 5.42
C GLU A 154 -20.75 -7.73 4.57
N SER A 155 -20.66 -7.60 3.24
CA SER A 155 -20.40 -8.74 2.35
C SER A 155 -19.01 -9.34 2.52
N TRP A 156 -18.04 -8.59 3.09
CA TRP A 156 -16.68 -9.09 3.33
C TRP A 156 -16.64 -10.21 4.35
N TRP A 157 -17.62 -10.32 5.24
CA TRP A 157 -17.69 -11.42 6.21
C TRP A 157 -17.74 -12.82 5.57
N ASP A 158 -18.16 -12.91 4.31
CA ASP A 158 -18.25 -14.16 3.54
C ASP A 158 -16.98 -14.46 2.73
N LEU A 159 -15.98 -13.52 2.69
CA LEU A 159 -14.67 -13.78 2.10
C LEU A 159 -14.04 -15.02 2.76
N ARG A 160 -13.33 -15.81 1.96
CA ARG A 160 -12.72 -17.05 2.41
C ARG A 160 -11.24 -17.09 2.09
N ASP A 161 -10.46 -17.63 3.02
CA ASP A 161 -9.07 -17.96 2.80
C ASP A 161 -8.91 -19.27 1.99
N GLY A 162 -7.65 -19.65 1.71
CA GLY A 162 -7.33 -20.84 0.95
C GLY A 162 -7.81 -22.18 1.57
N ASP A 163 -8.05 -22.19 2.87
CA ASP A 163 -8.58 -23.34 3.62
C ASP A 163 -10.10 -23.31 3.75
N GLY A 164 -10.76 -22.30 3.20
CA GLY A 164 -12.20 -22.11 3.25
C GLY A 164 -12.74 -21.45 4.53
N THR A 165 -11.85 -20.99 5.43
CA THR A 165 -12.23 -20.23 6.63
C THR A 165 -12.80 -18.88 6.22
N THR A 166 -13.97 -18.50 6.74
CA THR A 166 -14.55 -17.18 6.48
C THR A 166 -13.83 -16.10 7.27
N LEU A 167 -13.83 -14.86 6.76
CA LEU A 167 -13.31 -13.69 7.48
C LEU A 167 -13.95 -13.55 8.86
N ARG A 168 -15.28 -13.76 8.97
CA ARG A 168 -16.00 -13.78 10.25
C ARG A 168 -15.42 -14.80 11.23
N ALA A 169 -15.22 -16.04 10.80
CA ALA A 169 -14.68 -17.08 11.65
C ALA A 169 -13.23 -16.80 12.07
N ALA A 170 -12.43 -16.19 11.18
CA ALA A 170 -11.07 -15.76 11.49
C ALA A 170 -11.04 -14.65 12.54
N PHE A 171 -11.96 -13.65 12.46
CA PHE A 171 -12.14 -12.63 13.48
C PHE A 171 -12.43 -13.22 14.86
N GLU A 172 -13.42 -14.10 14.93
CA GLU A 172 -13.79 -14.79 16.18
C GLU A 172 -12.63 -15.62 16.74
N SER A 173 -11.90 -16.33 15.90
CA SER A 173 -10.72 -17.12 16.30
C SER A 173 -9.56 -16.26 16.78
N PHE A 174 -9.42 -15.04 16.24
CA PHE A 174 -8.41 -14.06 16.65
C PHE A 174 -8.77 -13.39 17.98
N GLY A 175 -10.03 -13.54 18.44
CA GLY A 175 -10.54 -12.95 19.66
C GLY A 175 -11.21 -11.59 19.45
N LEU A 176 -11.57 -11.24 18.24
CA LEU A 176 -12.33 -10.05 17.88
C LEU A 176 -13.84 -10.39 17.77
N ASP A 177 -14.68 -9.38 17.99
CA ASP A 177 -16.13 -9.49 17.79
C ASP A 177 -16.51 -8.82 16.47
N PRO A 178 -16.95 -9.58 15.43
CA PRO A 178 -17.34 -9.03 14.14
C PRO A 178 -18.43 -7.94 14.23
N THR A 179 -19.28 -7.98 15.26
CA THR A 179 -20.34 -6.99 15.47
C THR A 179 -19.81 -5.62 15.93
N GLN A 180 -18.55 -5.56 16.35
CA GLN A 180 -17.91 -4.36 16.87
C GLN A 180 -16.98 -3.67 15.86
N VAL A 181 -16.80 -4.23 14.65
CA VAL A 181 -15.84 -3.71 13.65
C VAL A 181 -16.03 -2.22 13.37
N GLY A 182 -17.26 -1.72 13.37
CA GLY A 182 -17.57 -0.29 13.21
C GLY A 182 -17.01 0.62 14.30
N GLN A 183 -16.58 0.07 15.46
CA GLN A 183 -15.92 0.85 16.51
C GLN A 183 -14.45 1.18 16.20
N ALA A 184 -13.87 0.58 15.18
CA ALA A 184 -12.56 0.96 14.69
C ALA A 184 -12.57 2.31 13.95
N ALA A 185 -13.76 2.77 13.49
CA ALA A 185 -13.90 4.00 12.74
C ALA A 185 -13.50 5.22 13.57
N VAL A 186 -12.60 6.05 12.98
CA VAL A 186 -12.19 7.34 13.56
C VAL A 186 -13.22 8.43 13.27
N ASP A 187 -13.29 9.44 14.14
CA ASP A 187 -14.05 10.65 13.83
C ASP A 187 -13.20 11.55 12.90
N PRO A 188 -13.61 11.78 11.65
CA PRO A 188 -12.87 12.64 10.72
C PRO A 188 -12.59 14.06 11.26
N ALA A 189 -13.51 14.60 12.08
CA ALA A 189 -13.37 15.94 12.65
C ALA A 189 -12.23 16.03 13.69
N SER A 190 -11.81 14.90 14.25
CA SER A 190 -10.70 14.83 15.20
C SER A 190 -9.32 14.76 14.53
N LEU A 191 -9.26 14.57 13.19
CA LEU A 191 -8.01 14.34 12.50
C LEU A 191 -7.40 15.64 11.95
N VAL A 192 -6.09 15.72 12.04
CA VAL A 192 -5.26 16.72 11.34
C VAL A 192 -4.93 16.23 9.93
N GLY A 193 -4.68 14.94 9.78
CA GLY A 193 -4.27 14.26 8.57
C GLY A 193 -3.61 12.93 8.88
N TYR A 194 -3.16 12.25 7.81
CA TYR A 194 -2.40 11.02 7.88
C TYR A 194 -1.11 11.12 7.07
N LEU A 195 0.02 10.79 7.68
CA LEU A 195 1.32 10.69 7.01
C LEU A 195 1.81 9.24 7.05
N GLU A 196 2.18 8.71 5.90
CA GLU A 196 2.74 7.38 5.75
C GLU A 196 4.16 7.44 5.18
N ALA A 197 5.12 6.85 5.88
CA ALA A 197 6.44 6.58 5.33
C ALA A 197 6.47 5.15 4.79
N HIS A 198 7.01 4.96 3.58
CA HIS A 198 7.03 3.66 2.93
C HIS A 198 8.27 3.53 2.03
N ILE A 199 8.69 2.32 1.69
CA ILE A 199 9.65 2.11 0.62
C ILE A 199 9.00 2.45 -0.73
N GLU A 200 9.78 2.89 -1.72
CA GLU A 200 9.23 3.31 -3.02
C GLU A 200 8.61 2.15 -3.80
N GLN A 201 9.14 0.94 -3.65
CA GLN A 201 8.79 -0.24 -4.46
C GLN A 201 8.99 -0.02 -5.97
N GLY A 202 9.90 0.89 -6.29
CA GLY A 202 10.24 1.30 -7.65
C GLY A 202 11.68 1.83 -7.74
N PRO A 203 12.23 2.02 -8.95
CA PRO A 203 13.62 2.38 -9.15
C PRO A 203 13.87 3.89 -9.33
N TYR A 204 12.86 4.75 -9.13
CA TYR A 204 12.93 6.16 -9.58
C TYR A 204 13.78 7.01 -8.65
N LEU A 205 13.72 6.78 -7.33
CA LEU A 205 14.60 7.46 -6.37
C LEU A 205 16.06 7.06 -6.58
N GLU A 206 16.32 5.77 -6.84
CA GLU A 206 17.66 5.30 -7.15
C GLU A 206 18.18 5.91 -8.47
N GLN A 207 17.35 5.95 -9.51
CA GLN A 207 17.71 6.58 -10.79
C GLN A 207 17.96 8.08 -10.67
N ALA A 208 17.29 8.76 -9.74
CA ALA A 208 17.50 10.17 -9.43
C ALA A 208 18.66 10.42 -8.46
N ASP A 209 19.29 9.36 -7.92
CA ASP A 209 20.27 9.42 -6.83
C ASP A 209 19.77 10.18 -5.59
N GLN A 210 18.48 10.00 -5.26
CA GLN A 210 17.84 10.60 -4.09
C GLN A 210 17.44 9.51 -3.09
N ALA A 211 17.62 9.80 -1.79
CA ALA A 211 17.26 8.89 -0.71
C ALA A 211 15.76 8.90 -0.40
N LEU A 212 15.11 10.04 -0.63
CA LEU A 212 13.72 10.31 -0.24
C LEU A 212 12.95 10.97 -1.37
N GLY A 213 11.63 10.75 -1.38
CA GLY A 213 10.72 11.39 -2.32
C GLY A 213 9.38 11.79 -1.71
N VAL A 214 8.73 12.79 -2.31
CA VAL A 214 7.37 13.23 -1.96
C VAL A 214 6.39 12.51 -2.86
N VAL A 215 5.41 11.82 -2.28
CA VAL A 215 4.36 11.16 -3.06
C VAL A 215 3.28 12.17 -3.44
N THR A 216 2.94 12.26 -4.72
CA THR A 216 1.91 13.15 -5.25
C THR A 216 0.53 12.52 -5.23
N SER A 217 0.48 11.22 -5.52
CA SER A 217 -0.76 10.45 -5.57
C SER A 217 -0.48 8.94 -5.47
N ILE A 218 -1.52 8.17 -5.19
CA ILE A 218 -1.51 6.71 -5.25
C ILE A 218 -2.30 6.31 -6.48
N ALA A 219 -1.73 5.43 -7.30
CA ALA A 219 -2.28 5.04 -8.59
C ALA A 219 -3.70 4.47 -8.46
N SER A 220 -4.54 4.86 -9.39
CA SER A 220 -5.80 4.18 -9.65
C SER A 220 -5.55 2.78 -10.19
N ALA A 221 -6.45 1.83 -9.88
CA ALA A 221 -6.36 0.46 -10.37
C ALA A 221 -7.70 -0.07 -10.89
N ARG A 222 -7.65 -0.87 -11.95
CA ARG A 222 -8.77 -1.70 -12.41
C ARG A 222 -8.26 -3.10 -12.73
N ARG A 223 -8.98 -4.11 -12.27
CA ARG A 223 -8.64 -5.51 -12.54
C ARG A 223 -9.78 -6.18 -13.29
N PHE A 224 -9.40 -7.03 -14.23
CA PHE A 224 -10.35 -7.72 -15.08
C PHE A 224 -10.00 -9.20 -15.19
N THR A 225 -11.04 -10.03 -15.22
CA THR A 225 -10.96 -11.38 -15.76
C THR A 225 -11.41 -11.34 -17.21
N VAL A 226 -10.54 -11.78 -18.12
CA VAL A 226 -10.83 -11.78 -19.56
C VAL A 226 -10.97 -13.22 -20.05
N ARG A 227 -12.06 -13.51 -20.77
CA ARG A 227 -12.32 -14.83 -21.37
C ARG A 227 -12.22 -14.71 -22.89
N ALA A 228 -11.39 -15.55 -23.48
CA ALA A 228 -11.33 -15.78 -24.91
C ALA A 228 -12.03 -17.10 -25.23
N VAL A 229 -13.16 -17.06 -25.89
CA VAL A 229 -14.00 -18.22 -26.20
C VAL A 229 -13.88 -18.52 -27.69
N GLY A 230 -13.24 -19.64 -28.01
CA GLY A 230 -13.06 -20.18 -29.35
C GLY A 230 -13.71 -21.55 -29.50
N GLU A 231 -13.06 -22.45 -30.21
CA GLU A 231 -13.59 -23.80 -30.45
C GLU A 231 -12.49 -24.87 -30.29
N ALA A 232 -12.71 -25.81 -29.35
CA ALA A 232 -11.81 -26.95 -29.18
C ALA A 232 -11.93 -27.93 -30.35
N ARG A 233 -10.80 -28.23 -31.03
CA ARG A 233 -10.75 -29.14 -32.17
C ARG A 233 -9.47 -29.97 -32.17
N HIS A 234 -9.47 -31.05 -32.92
CA HIS A 234 -8.30 -31.90 -33.11
C HIS A 234 -7.16 -31.12 -33.79
N ALA A 235 -6.01 -31.01 -33.15
CA ALA A 235 -4.90 -30.14 -33.60
C ALA A 235 -4.37 -30.54 -34.99
N GLY A 236 -4.18 -31.81 -35.29
CA GLY A 236 -3.66 -32.30 -36.56
C GLY A 236 -4.71 -32.37 -37.68
N GLY A 237 -6.00 -32.52 -37.31
CA GLY A 237 -7.10 -32.68 -38.28
C GLY A 237 -7.80 -31.37 -38.66
N THR A 238 -7.54 -30.28 -37.98
CA THR A 238 -8.20 -28.98 -38.24
C THR A 238 -7.28 -28.05 -39.00
N PRO A 239 -7.61 -27.68 -40.27
CA PRO A 239 -6.88 -26.69 -41.05
C PRO A 239 -6.85 -25.33 -40.33
N TYR A 240 -5.79 -24.53 -40.52
CA TYR A 240 -5.60 -23.25 -39.86
C TYR A 240 -6.77 -22.26 -40.09
N GLU A 241 -7.33 -22.26 -41.27
CA GLU A 241 -8.44 -21.37 -41.67
C GLU A 241 -9.78 -21.68 -40.98
N ARG A 242 -9.83 -22.85 -40.30
CA ARG A 242 -10.99 -23.30 -39.51
C ARG A 242 -10.75 -23.32 -38.01
N ARG A 243 -9.64 -22.78 -37.55
CA ARG A 243 -9.29 -22.73 -36.14
C ARG A 243 -9.80 -21.45 -35.51
N HIS A 244 -10.56 -21.60 -34.46
CA HIS A 244 -10.94 -20.53 -33.55
C HIS A 244 -10.16 -20.74 -32.24
N ASP A 245 -8.85 -20.49 -32.29
CA ASP A 245 -7.89 -20.80 -31.22
C ASP A 245 -7.93 -19.73 -30.13
N ALA A 246 -8.51 -20.11 -29.00
CA ALA A 246 -8.68 -19.23 -27.85
C ALA A 246 -7.34 -18.80 -27.20
N LEU A 247 -6.35 -19.73 -27.15
CA LEU A 247 -5.05 -19.42 -26.58
C LEU A 247 -4.30 -18.39 -27.42
N LEU A 248 -4.29 -18.54 -28.74
CA LEU A 248 -3.60 -17.58 -29.62
C LEU A 248 -4.29 -16.22 -29.61
N ALA A 249 -5.63 -16.16 -29.43
CA ALA A 249 -6.32 -14.91 -29.22
C ALA A 249 -5.96 -14.24 -27.89
N ALA A 250 -5.89 -15.01 -26.80
CA ALA A 250 -5.49 -14.53 -25.46
C ALA A 250 -4.03 -14.08 -25.43
N ALA A 251 -3.10 -14.83 -26.07
CA ALA A 251 -1.71 -14.43 -26.14
C ALA A 251 -1.51 -13.08 -26.90
N GLU A 252 -2.21 -12.91 -28.01
CA GLU A 252 -2.18 -11.64 -28.76
C GLU A 252 -2.81 -10.49 -27.98
N ALA A 253 -3.89 -10.78 -27.24
CA ALA A 253 -4.53 -9.81 -26.34
C ALA A 253 -3.58 -9.41 -25.19
N ALA A 254 -2.86 -10.34 -24.59
CA ALA A 254 -1.87 -10.05 -23.56
C ALA A 254 -0.73 -9.15 -24.08
N LEU A 255 -0.20 -9.43 -25.28
CA LEU A 255 0.80 -8.58 -25.93
C LEU A 255 0.26 -7.20 -26.30
N ALA A 256 -1.04 -7.11 -26.63
CA ALA A 256 -1.69 -5.82 -26.88
C ALA A 256 -1.79 -4.97 -25.61
N VAL A 257 -2.11 -5.57 -24.46
CA VAL A 257 -2.09 -4.89 -23.15
C VAL A 257 -0.72 -4.30 -22.88
N GLU A 258 0.35 -5.10 -22.97
CA GLU A 258 1.72 -4.60 -22.74
C GLU A 258 2.06 -3.44 -23.69
N ARG A 259 1.84 -3.62 -24.98
CA ARG A 259 2.17 -2.62 -25.99
C ARG A 259 1.43 -1.30 -25.77
N ILE A 260 0.13 -1.35 -25.51
CA ILE A 260 -0.69 -0.15 -25.31
C ILE A 260 -0.24 0.57 -24.03
N CYS A 261 -0.12 -0.16 -22.91
CA CYS A 261 0.30 0.43 -21.65
C CYS A 261 1.68 1.08 -21.72
N ARG A 262 2.66 0.46 -22.41
CA ARG A 262 4.00 1.05 -22.62
C ARG A 262 3.94 2.33 -23.44
N THR A 263 3.11 2.38 -24.49
CA THR A 263 2.96 3.56 -25.34
C THR A 263 2.34 4.72 -24.58
N GLU A 264 1.30 4.43 -23.77
CA GLU A 264 0.53 5.41 -22.99
C GLU A 264 1.14 5.68 -21.59
N GLN A 265 2.33 5.13 -21.30
CA GLN A 265 3.01 5.26 -20.00
C GLN A 265 2.16 4.86 -18.79
N HIS A 266 1.33 3.83 -18.97
CA HIS A 266 0.53 3.20 -17.93
C HIS A 266 1.12 1.84 -17.53
N ILE A 267 0.62 1.28 -16.44
CA ILE A 267 1.05 -0.02 -15.94
C ILE A 267 -0.03 -1.03 -16.29
N GLY A 268 0.30 -2.01 -17.13
CA GLY A 268 -0.61 -3.09 -17.51
C GLY A 268 0.10 -4.43 -17.37
N THR A 269 -0.49 -5.33 -16.57
CA THR A 269 0.08 -6.66 -16.31
C THR A 269 -0.96 -7.73 -16.60
N VAL A 270 -0.52 -8.80 -17.31
CA VAL A 270 -1.26 -10.06 -17.43
C VAL A 270 -0.56 -11.09 -16.53
N GLY A 271 -1.07 -11.23 -15.30
CA GLY A 271 -0.41 -12.03 -14.26
C GLY A 271 -0.76 -13.53 -14.28
N THR A 272 -1.91 -13.89 -14.88
CA THR A 272 -2.36 -15.29 -14.94
C THR A 272 -2.95 -15.61 -16.30
N MET A 273 -2.80 -16.87 -16.76
CA MET A 273 -3.47 -17.38 -17.94
C MET A 273 -3.74 -18.88 -17.77
N ALA A 274 -4.99 -19.27 -17.91
CA ALA A 274 -5.45 -20.66 -17.89
C ALA A 274 -6.07 -21.04 -19.25
N VAL A 275 -5.90 -22.28 -19.67
CA VAL A 275 -6.29 -22.78 -21.00
C VAL A 275 -7.06 -24.09 -20.89
N GLU A 276 -8.17 -24.18 -21.59
CA GLU A 276 -8.99 -25.40 -21.62
C GLU A 276 -9.16 -25.92 -23.06
N PRO A 277 -9.12 -27.27 -23.22
CA PRO A 277 -8.99 -28.32 -22.22
C PRO A 277 -7.54 -28.60 -21.78
N GLY A 278 -6.53 -27.84 -22.22
CA GLY A 278 -5.13 -28.00 -21.78
C GLY A 278 -4.45 -29.26 -22.31
N ALA A 279 -4.88 -29.78 -23.47
CA ALA A 279 -4.34 -30.98 -24.08
C ALA A 279 -3.42 -30.63 -25.28
N VAL A 280 -2.27 -31.33 -25.38
CA VAL A 280 -1.24 -31.06 -26.40
C VAL A 280 -1.74 -31.18 -27.84
N ASN A 281 -2.73 -32.04 -28.08
CA ASN A 281 -3.24 -32.35 -29.40
C ASN A 281 -4.64 -31.78 -29.68
N VAL A 282 -5.08 -30.78 -28.91
CA VAL A 282 -6.35 -30.07 -29.05
C VAL A 282 -6.11 -28.58 -29.26
N VAL A 283 -6.72 -27.96 -30.26
CA VAL A 283 -6.82 -26.50 -30.40
C VAL A 283 -7.63 -25.99 -29.21
N PRO A 284 -7.12 -25.03 -28.40
CA PRO A 284 -7.84 -24.55 -27.23
C PRO A 284 -9.17 -23.89 -27.53
N GLY A 285 -10.21 -24.29 -26.79
CA GLY A 285 -11.56 -23.72 -26.91
C GLY A 285 -11.85 -22.58 -25.94
N LEU A 286 -11.11 -22.49 -24.85
CA LEU A 286 -11.24 -21.41 -23.87
C LEU A 286 -9.85 -21.04 -23.33
N ALA A 287 -9.60 -19.74 -23.22
CA ALA A 287 -8.51 -19.20 -22.42
C ALA A 287 -9.06 -18.12 -21.48
N THR A 288 -8.62 -18.13 -20.23
CA THR A 288 -9.00 -17.12 -19.24
C THR A 288 -7.73 -16.49 -18.68
N PHE A 289 -7.66 -15.15 -18.66
CA PHE A 289 -6.49 -14.43 -18.13
C PHE A 289 -6.91 -13.22 -17.32
N ALA A 290 -6.03 -12.79 -16.41
CA ALA A 290 -6.25 -11.59 -15.60
C ALA A 290 -5.51 -10.39 -16.21
N VAL A 291 -6.11 -9.20 -16.09
CA VAL A 291 -5.45 -7.92 -16.40
C VAL A 291 -5.50 -7.04 -15.15
N ASP A 292 -4.34 -6.54 -14.69
CA ASP A 292 -4.22 -5.44 -13.73
C ASP A 292 -3.77 -4.20 -14.52
N LEU A 293 -4.59 -3.14 -14.50
CA LEU A 293 -4.33 -1.87 -15.16
C LEU A 293 -4.30 -0.76 -14.14
N ARG A 294 -3.17 -0.01 -14.09
CA ARG A 294 -2.97 1.12 -13.18
C ARG A 294 -2.57 2.38 -13.94
N GLY A 295 -2.96 3.53 -13.39
CA GLY A 295 -2.60 4.84 -13.91
C GLY A 295 -2.61 5.89 -12.81
N GLU A 296 -1.81 6.94 -12.96
CA GLU A 296 -1.79 8.06 -12.01
C GLU A 296 -3.16 8.75 -11.91
N PHE A 297 -3.87 8.86 -13.04
CA PHE A 297 -5.17 9.51 -13.15
C PHE A 297 -6.23 8.53 -13.65
N ASP A 298 -7.43 8.60 -13.06
CA ASP A 298 -8.56 7.75 -13.44
C ASP A 298 -8.92 7.87 -14.93
N ASP A 299 -9.03 9.10 -15.45
CA ASP A 299 -9.39 9.37 -16.85
C ASP A 299 -8.35 8.81 -17.84
N GLY A 300 -7.07 8.90 -17.49
CA GLY A 300 -5.96 8.34 -18.29
C GLY A 300 -6.06 6.83 -18.36
N ARG A 301 -6.20 6.18 -17.21
CA ARG A 301 -6.37 4.74 -17.09
C ARG A 301 -7.61 4.25 -17.86
N ASP A 302 -8.73 4.95 -17.77
CA ASP A 302 -9.98 4.55 -18.42
C ASP A 302 -9.88 4.69 -19.96
N ARG A 303 -9.21 5.73 -20.49
CA ARG A 303 -8.89 5.83 -21.92
C ARG A 303 -8.03 4.65 -22.40
N VAL A 304 -6.98 4.31 -21.65
CA VAL A 304 -6.13 3.16 -22.00
C VAL A 304 -6.92 1.86 -21.98
N TRP A 305 -7.85 1.71 -21.04
CA TRP A 305 -8.77 0.55 -21.02
C TRP A 305 -9.67 0.49 -22.25
N ASP A 306 -10.16 1.61 -22.74
CA ASP A 306 -10.97 1.66 -23.97
C ASP A 306 -10.15 1.23 -25.20
N GLU A 307 -8.88 1.64 -25.28
CA GLU A 307 -7.97 1.18 -26.34
C GLU A 307 -7.69 -0.34 -26.25
N ILE A 308 -7.45 -0.84 -25.05
CA ILE A 308 -7.26 -2.28 -24.82
C ILE A 308 -8.51 -3.07 -25.25
N THR A 309 -9.68 -2.63 -24.86
CA THR A 309 -10.94 -3.30 -25.23
C THR A 309 -11.21 -3.23 -26.73
N GLN A 310 -10.84 -2.16 -27.41
CA GLN A 310 -10.91 -2.07 -28.86
C GLN A 310 -9.96 -3.08 -29.53
N ALA A 311 -8.73 -3.19 -29.04
CA ALA A 311 -7.77 -4.20 -29.52
C ALA A 311 -8.32 -5.63 -29.33
N PHE A 312 -8.96 -5.92 -28.19
CA PHE A 312 -9.60 -7.22 -27.94
C PHE A 312 -10.68 -7.54 -28.96
N ARG A 313 -11.54 -6.57 -29.35
CA ARG A 313 -12.57 -6.74 -30.38
C ARG A 313 -11.95 -7.03 -31.73
N GLU A 314 -10.89 -6.32 -32.12
CA GLU A 314 -10.19 -6.51 -33.39
C GLU A 314 -9.51 -7.89 -33.49
N ILE A 315 -8.83 -8.31 -32.41
CA ILE A 315 -8.22 -9.64 -32.31
C ILE A 315 -9.31 -10.71 -32.39
N GLY A 316 -10.39 -10.55 -31.63
CA GLY A 316 -11.52 -11.47 -31.63
C GLY A 316 -12.12 -11.64 -33.01
N THR A 317 -12.42 -10.54 -33.70
CA THR A 317 -12.98 -10.55 -35.05
C THR A 317 -12.06 -11.26 -36.04
N ARG A 318 -10.77 -10.94 -36.04
CA ARG A 318 -9.80 -11.53 -36.98
C ARG A 318 -9.59 -13.03 -36.74
N ARG A 319 -9.66 -13.49 -35.48
CA ARG A 319 -9.44 -14.89 -35.10
C ARG A 319 -10.71 -15.73 -35.00
N GLY A 320 -11.89 -15.11 -35.13
CA GLY A 320 -13.18 -15.76 -34.93
C GLY A 320 -13.37 -16.26 -33.50
N VAL A 321 -12.85 -15.51 -32.50
CA VAL A 321 -12.88 -15.82 -31.06
C VAL A 321 -13.58 -14.67 -30.34
N GLU A 322 -14.46 -14.96 -29.42
CA GLU A 322 -15.06 -13.95 -28.56
C GLU A 322 -14.13 -13.61 -27.41
N VAL A 323 -13.71 -12.34 -27.25
CA VAL A 323 -12.84 -11.89 -26.16
C VAL A 323 -13.63 -10.92 -25.29
N THR A 324 -14.00 -11.36 -24.08
CA THR A 324 -14.91 -10.64 -23.19
C THR A 324 -14.27 -10.36 -21.85
N PRO A 325 -14.01 -9.09 -21.47
CA PRO A 325 -13.56 -8.72 -20.14
C PRO A 325 -14.72 -8.58 -19.16
N THR A 326 -14.49 -8.97 -17.90
CA THR A 326 -15.35 -8.71 -16.75
C THR A 326 -14.55 -7.98 -15.70
N GLU A 327 -14.96 -6.79 -15.29
CA GLU A 327 -14.30 -6.03 -14.22
C GLU A 327 -14.57 -6.71 -12.87
N VAL A 328 -13.49 -6.95 -12.10
CA VAL A 328 -13.55 -7.62 -10.79
C VAL A 328 -13.06 -6.73 -9.65
N HIS A 329 -12.37 -5.62 -9.99
CA HIS A 329 -11.91 -4.64 -9.00
C HIS A 329 -11.75 -3.27 -9.64
N ARG A 330 -12.08 -2.22 -8.86
CA ARG A 330 -11.82 -0.81 -9.20
C ARG A 330 -11.47 -0.05 -7.94
N ALA A 331 -10.37 0.71 -8.01
CA ALA A 331 -9.98 1.69 -7.01
C ALA A 331 -9.65 3.03 -7.71
N PRO A 332 -10.17 4.16 -7.23
CA PRO A 332 -9.81 5.47 -7.77
C PRO A 332 -8.38 5.85 -7.38
N ALA A 333 -7.81 6.81 -8.08
CA ALA A 333 -6.58 7.47 -7.65
C ALA A 333 -6.84 8.27 -6.37
N VAL A 334 -5.86 8.28 -5.47
CA VAL A 334 -5.90 9.12 -4.27
C VAL A 334 -4.79 10.16 -4.37
N PHE A 335 -5.15 11.43 -4.36
CA PHE A 335 -4.19 12.54 -4.43
C PHE A 335 -3.78 12.95 -3.03
N CYS A 336 -2.48 13.13 -2.82
CA CYS A 336 -1.95 13.67 -1.58
C CYS A 336 -2.35 15.14 -1.43
N ALA A 337 -2.68 15.54 -0.21
CA ALA A 337 -3.09 16.92 0.08
C ALA A 337 -1.91 17.90 -0.02
N PRO A 338 -2.05 19.01 -0.75
CA PRO A 338 -0.92 19.92 -1.00
C PRO A 338 -0.21 20.40 0.26
N HIS A 339 -0.93 20.77 1.32
CA HIS A 339 -0.32 21.25 2.57
C HIS A 339 0.45 20.17 3.33
N LEU A 340 0.00 18.90 3.25
CA LEU A 340 0.74 17.77 3.82
C LEU A 340 1.96 17.41 2.95
N MET A 341 1.84 17.49 1.62
CA MET A 341 2.98 17.36 0.71
C MET A 341 4.03 18.45 0.96
N ASP A 342 3.60 19.70 1.19
CA ASP A 342 4.50 20.81 1.53
C ASP A 342 5.25 20.52 2.84
N ALA A 343 4.59 19.94 3.83
CA ALA A 343 5.23 19.53 5.07
C ALA A 343 6.27 18.41 4.84
N VAL A 344 5.93 17.38 4.09
CA VAL A 344 6.86 16.29 3.72
C VAL A 344 8.05 16.87 2.94
N ARG A 345 7.80 17.74 1.96
CA ARG A 345 8.84 18.42 1.19
C ARG A 345 9.76 19.24 2.10
N ALA A 346 9.19 20.02 3.03
CA ALA A 346 9.98 20.82 3.98
C ALA A 346 10.85 19.92 4.87
N GLY A 347 10.34 18.76 5.32
CA GLY A 347 11.08 17.78 6.07
C GLY A 347 12.27 17.22 5.27
N ILE A 348 12.07 16.84 4.00
CA ILE A 348 13.13 16.33 3.12
C ILE A 348 14.19 17.41 2.85
N VAL A 349 13.76 18.65 2.53
CA VAL A 349 14.69 19.80 2.36
C VAL A 349 15.54 20.01 3.61
N GLY A 350 14.95 19.83 4.80
CA GLY A 350 15.65 19.92 6.08
C GLY A 350 16.79 18.89 6.25
N THR A 351 16.77 17.79 5.51
CA THR A 351 17.85 16.77 5.51
C THR A 351 19.01 17.13 4.58
N GLY A 352 18.87 18.18 3.77
CA GLY A 352 19.90 18.63 2.83
C GLY A 352 19.63 18.34 1.36
N GLU A 353 18.46 17.78 1.00
CA GLU A 353 18.00 17.60 -0.38
C GLU A 353 17.14 18.81 -0.79
N PRO A 354 17.66 19.75 -1.60
CA PRO A 354 16.98 21.02 -1.88
C PRO A 354 15.79 20.86 -2.85
N GLU A 355 15.81 19.85 -3.71
CA GLU A 355 14.82 19.62 -4.76
C GLU A 355 14.33 18.14 -4.70
N PRO A 356 13.51 17.78 -3.71
CA PRO A 356 13.01 16.42 -3.58
C PRO A 356 12.21 15.97 -4.80
N LEU A 357 12.46 14.74 -5.27
CA LEU A 357 11.69 14.13 -6.34
C LEU A 357 10.24 13.98 -5.91
N GLU A 358 9.34 14.43 -6.78
CA GLU A 358 7.91 14.19 -6.66
C GLU A 358 7.50 13.06 -7.60
N LEU A 359 6.80 12.06 -7.07
CA LEU A 359 6.43 10.87 -7.83
C LEU A 359 5.11 10.31 -7.32
N PHE A 360 4.35 9.67 -8.21
CA PHE A 360 3.16 8.93 -7.78
C PHE A 360 3.52 7.51 -7.35
N SER A 361 2.80 6.97 -6.36
CA SER A 361 2.90 5.55 -6.00
C SER A 361 2.22 4.67 -7.06
N ARG A 362 2.93 3.64 -7.47
CA ARG A 362 2.42 2.61 -8.38
C ARG A 362 1.82 1.42 -7.64
N ALA A 363 2.05 1.36 -6.33
CA ALA A 363 1.47 0.40 -5.40
C ALA A 363 0.23 0.97 -4.70
N GLY A 364 -0.56 0.10 -4.05
CA GLY A 364 -1.59 0.51 -3.10
C GLY A 364 -0.97 0.84 -1.74
N HIS A 365 -1.69 1.55 -0.88
CA HIS A 365 -1.27 1.87 0.49
C HIS A 365 -2.49 2.13 1.37
N ASP A 366 -2.35 2.04 2.68
CA ASP A 366 -3.41 2.33 3.64
C ASP A 366 -3.94 3.78 3.52
N ALA A 367 -3.09 4.69 3.05
CA ALA A 367 -3.49 6.07 2.70
C ALA A 367 -4.65 6.13 1.70
N MET A 368 -4.90 5.07 0.89
CA MET A 368 -6.08 5.03 0.00
C MET A 368 -7.40 4.98 0.78
N SER A 369 -7.45 4.22 1.85
CA SER A 369 -8.64 4.15 2.72
C SER A 369 -8.75 5.40 3.57
N LEU A 370 -7.64 5.86 4.16
CA LEU A 370 -7.62 7.06 5.02
C LEU A 370 -7.98 8.34 4.23
N GLY A 371 -7.63 8.42 2.95
CA GLY A 371 -7.99 9.51 2.05
C GLY A 371 -9.50 9.71 1.84
N LEU A 372 -10.34 8.75 2.27
CA LEU A 372 -11.79 8.89 2.27
C LEU A 372 -12.31 9.73 3.45
N VAL A 373 -11.52 9.90 4.50
CA VAL A 373 -11.96 10.54 5.76
C VAL A 373 -11.05 11.65 6.24
N THR A 374 -9.83 11.76 5.73
CA THR A 374 -8.88 12.81 6.09
C THR A 374 -7.92 13.10 4.94
N ASP A 375 -7.22 14.23 5.00
CA ASP A 375 -6.11 14.53 4.11
C ASP A 375 -4.94 13.57 4.37
N VAL A 376 -4.27 13.14 3.29
CA VAL A 376 -3.16 12.19 3.36
C VAL A 376 -1.92 12.71 2.61
N ALA A 377 -0.73 12.31 3.03
CA ALA A 377 0.48 12.39 2.23
C ALA A 377 1.45 11.26 2.59
N MET A 378 2.42 11.00 1.72
CA MET A 378 3.39 9.94 1.92
C MET A 378 4.80 10.42 1.63
N LEU A 379 5.74 9.82 2.37
CA LEU A 379 7.19 9.94 2.21
C LEU A 379 7.74 8.61 1.70
N PHE A 380 8.38 8.60 0.54
CA PHE A 380 9.08 7.41 0.05
C PHE A 380 10.54 7.38 0.44
N LEU A 381 11.00 6.16 0.76
CA LEU A 381 12.40 5.81 0.96
C LEU A 381 12.89 5.01 -0.25
N ARG A 382 14.09 5.31 -0.71
CA ARG A 382 14.75 4.54 -1.76
C ARG A 382 14.95 3.09 -1.34
N ASN A 383 14.58 2.17 -2.22
CA ASN A 383 14.96 0.77 -2.11
C ASN A 383 15.64 0.32 -3.43
N PRO A 384 16.83 -0.30 -3.36
CA PRO A 384 17.63 -0.64 -4.52
C PRO A 384 16.89 -1.52 -5.53
N ASP A 385 17.06 -1.23 -6.83
CA ASP A 385 16.39 -1.88 -7.95
C ASP A 385 14.84 -1.86 -7.88
N GLY A 386 14.26 -1.19 -6.90
CA GLY A 386 12.82 -1.21 -6.64
C GLY A 386 12.28 -2.58 -6.23
N ILE A 387 13.15 -3.46 -5.72
CA ILE A 387 12.77 -4.81 -5.31
C ILE A 387 11.86 -4.74 -4.08
N SER A 388 10.61 -5.20 -4.22
CA SER A 388 9.66 -5.41 -3.14
C SER A 388 8.86 -6.69 -3.38
N HIS A 389 8.13 -7.18 -2.36
CA HIS A 389 7.44 -8.48 -2.38
C HIS A 389 8.40 -9.65 -2.68
N HIS A 390 9.63 -9.54 -2.19
CA HIS A 390 10.71 -10.48 -2.46
C HIS A 390 11.70 -10.52 -1.26
N PRO A 391 12.29 -11.67 -0.94
CA PRO A 391 13.28 -11.79 0.15
C PRO A 391 14.51 -10.89 0.03
N ASP A 392 14.89 -10.49 -1.19
CA ASP A 392 16.02 -9.59 -1.47
C ASP A 392 15.67 -8.11 -1.29
N GLU A 393 14.47 -7.78 -0.86
CA GLU A 393 14.06 -6.40 -0.53
C GLU A 393 15.01 -5.78 0.48
N PHE A 394 15.43 -4.54 0.21
CA PHE A 394 16.40 -3.87 1.06
C PHE A 394 16.15 -2.36 1.12
N VAL A 395 16.40 -1.80 2.31
CA VAL A 395 16.53 -0.35 2.52
C VAL A 395 17.79 -0.09 3.37
N SER A 396 18.54 0.97 3.06
CA SER A 396 19.73 1.29 3.82
C SER A 396 19.40 1.98 5.15
N ALA A 397 20.13 1.66 6.22
CA ALA A 397 20.00 2.39 7.48
C ALA A 397 20.29 3.90 7.32
N ALA A 398 21.09 4.28 6.32
CA ALA A 398 21.36 5.68 6.01
C ALA A 398 20.10 6.38 5.44
N ASP A 399 19.37 5.75 4.51
CA ASP A 399 18.15 6.29 3.95
C ASP A 399 17.03 6.31 5.00
N VAL A 400 16.94 5.28 5.86
CA VAL A 400 16.02 5.27 7.01
C VAL A 400 16.31 6.43 7.98
N ALA A 401 17.59 6.73 8.25
CA ALA A 401 17.96 7.84 9.13
C ALA A 401 17.55 9.21 8.55
N LEU A 402 17.74 9.41 7.24
CA LEU A 402 17.27 10.62 6.55
C LEU A 402 15.73 10.68 6.56
N GLY A 403 15.05 9.55 6.33
CA GLY A 403 13.59 9.44 6.39
C GLY A 403 13.02 9.80 7.76
N LEU A 404 13.70 9.39 8.84
CA LEU A 404 13.32 9.76 10.22
C LEU A 404 13.42 11.27 10.45
N ASP A 405 14.52 11.89 10.03
CA ASP A 405 14.69 13.34 10.16
C ASP A 405 13.66 14.09 9.29
N ALA A 406 13.37 13.59 8.08
CA ALA A 406 12.38 14.18 7.19
C ALA A 406 10.96 14.06 7.74
N LEU A 407 10.55 12.89 8.25
CA LEU A 407 9.22 12.68 8.81
C LEU A 407 9.01 13.50 10.09
N ALA A 408 10.01 13.58 10.97
CA ALA A 408 9.97 14.44 12.14
C ALA A 408 9.85 15.92 11.74
N GLY A 409 10.65 16.37 10.76
CA GLY A 409 10.59 17.74 10.21
C GLY A 409 9.23 18.06 9.56
N ALA A 410 8.59 17.08 8.92
CA ALA A 410 7.23 17.25 8.38
C ALA A 410 6.20 17.50 9.50
N VAL A 411 6.26 16.73 10.60
CA VAL A 411 5.39 16.91 11.76
C VAL A 411 5.62 18.29 12.41
N GLU A 412 6.88 18.69 12.57
CA GLU A 412 7.24 20.01 13.13
C GLU A 412 6.75 21.16 12.24
N HIS A 413 6.85 21.00 10.92
CA HIS A 413 6.34 21.99 9.96
C HIS A 413 4.82 22.16 10.06
N LEU A 414 4.06 21.06 10.13
CA LEU A 414 2.61 21.10 10.34
C LEU A 414 2.23 21.74 11.67
N ALA A 415 2.98 21.46 12.74
CA ALA A 415 2.75 22.08 14.03
C ALA A 415 2.96 23.60 13.98
N ALA A 416 4.02 24.07 13.32
CA ALA A 416 4.30 25.49 13.16
C ALA A 416 3.21 26.20 12.34
N GLN A 417 2.73 25.61 11.27
CA GLN A 417 1.62 26.15 10.46
C GLN A 417 0.35 26.32 11.30
N ARG A 418 -0.09 25.29 12.02
CA ARG A 418 -1.31 25.36 12.86
C ARG A 418 -1.21 26.38 13.99
N LEU A 419 -0.05 26.55 14.61
CA LEU A 419 0.18 27.58 15.62
C LEU A 419 0.10 29.00 15.02
N ALA A 420 0.58 29.19 13.80
CA ALA A 420 0.47 30.48 13.08
C ALA A 420 -0.99 30.82 12.76
N ASP A 421 -1.77 29.83 12.28
CA ASP A 421 -3.19 30.00 11.93
C ASP A 421 -4.04 30.36 13.16
N THR A 422 -3.80 29.70 14.31
CA THR A 422 -4.51 30.00 15.55
C THR A 422 -4.19 31.40 16.08
N THR A 423 -2.96 31.88 15.87
CA THR A 423 -2.53 33.22 16.30
C THR A 423 -3.17 34.30 15.44
N THR A 424 -3.30 34.08 14.13
CA THR A 424 -3.95 35.02 13.20
C THR A 424 -5.46 35.09 13.39
N ALA A 425 -6.11 33.95 13.69
CA ALA A 425 -7.54 33.90 14.00
C ALA A 425 -7.88 34.63 15.33
N GLY A 426 -7.00 34.59 16.33
CA GLY A 426 -7.17 35.26 17.62
C GLY A 426 -6.88 36.77 17.59
N ALA A 427 -6.15 37.29 16.57
CA ALA A 427 -5.84 38.70 16.45
C ALA A 427 -6.89 39.51 15.65
N GLY A 428 -7.93 38.86 15.13
CA GLY A 428 -9.01 39.43 14.33
C GLY A 428 -10.35 39.63 15.06
N VAL A 429 -10.39 39.49 16.41
CA VAL A 429 -11.59 39.67 17.24
C VAL A 429 -11.48 40.94 18.07
#